data_1514700f8096d296dca162548fb512d0
#
_entry.id   1514700f8096d296dca162548fb512d0
#
_cell.length_a   1.000
_cell.length_b   1.000
_cell.length_c   1.000
_cell.angle_alpha   90.00
_cell.angle_beta   90.00
_cell.angle_gamma   90.00
#
_symmetry.space_group_name_H-M   'P 1'
#
loop_
_entity.id
_entity.type
_entity.pdbx_description
1 polymer ?
#
loop_
_entity_poly.entity_id
_entity_poly.type
_entity_poly.pdbx_seq_one_letter_code
_entity_poly.pdbx_strand_id
1 'polypeptide(L)'
;EIAAERGAQRVTGVALAKAIWHFVKTTFGGRRGSIAQKGTETSLIEQFLYPKLGPGQMWDTVAAEIRERGGEILTEMEAVKLHFADGKVAEIEARDVRTGEIRRFPASIVFSTMPIRELVGAMEPRPPAEICEIAEGLVYRDFVTVGLLLRGLKITEEKEPRAKLIKDNWIYIQEPDVHVGRLQIFNNWSPFMVADPGTVWIGLEYFCNEGDALWTKA
;
A
#
# COMPACT_ATOMS: atom_id res chain seq x y z
N GLU A 1 16.80 -6.72 0.44
CA GLU A 1 17.65 -6.03 1.43
C GLU A 1 17.26 -4.57 1.48
N ILE A 2 16.68 -4.11 2.59
CA ILE A 2 16.46 -2.68 2.78
C ILE A 2 17.83 -2.10 3.10
N ALA A 3 18.40 -1.31 2.20
CA ALA A 3 19.69 -0.68 2.43
C ALA A 3 19.68 0.05 3.79
N ALA A 4 20.75 -0.15 4.58
CA ALA A 4 20.89 0.45 5.92
C ALA A 4 20.67 1.97 5.92
N GLU A 5 20.96 2.63 4.81
CA GLU A 5 20.70 4.06 4.57
C GLU A 5 19.20 4.43 4.63
N ARG A 6 18.29 3.56 4.17
CA ARG A 6 16.84 3.79 4.28
C ARG A 6 16.31 3.61 5.70
N GLY A 7 16.93 2.72 6.48
CA GLY A 7 16.69 2.59 7.91
C GLY A 7 17.14 3.84 8.66
N ALA A 8 18.34 4.35 8.35
CA ALA A 8 18.88 5.57 8.93
C ALA A 8 18.01 6.81 8.60
N GLN A 9 17.49 6.94 7.39
CA GLN A 9 16.59 8.04 7.00
C GLN A 9 15.28 8.07 7.81
N ARG A 10 14.76 6.93 8.22
CA ARG A 10 13.55 6.86 9.06
C ARG A 10 13.81 7.20 10.52
N VAL A 11 15.04 7.01 11.00
CA VAL A 11 15.42 7.22 12.41
C VAL A 11 16.05 8.60 12.66
N THR A 12 16.60 9.26 11.64
CA THR A 12 17.28 10.57 11.76
C THR A 12 16.37 11.74 12.13
N GLY A 13 15.03 11.57 12.14
CA GLY A 13 14.09 12.63 12.56
C GLY A 13 13.79 12.66 14.06
N VAL A 14 14.15 11.64 14.83
CA VAL A 14 13.82 11.57 16.26
C VAL A 14 14.98 12.08 17.10
N ALA A 15 14.97 13.38 17.44
CA ALA A 15 15.89 13.89 18.45
C ALA A 15 15.57 13.17 19.79
N LEU A 16 16.59 12.60 20.44
CA LEU A 16 16.46 11.88 21.73
C LEU A 16 15.67 12.69 22.77
N ALA A 17 15.86 14.02 22.79
CA ALA A 17 15.11 14.94 23.64
C ALA A 17 13.59 14.94 23.32
N LYS A 18 13.18 14.84 22.05
CA LYS A 18 11.76 14.74 21.67
C LYS A 18 11.15 13.41 22.08
N ALA A 19 11.91 12.31 21.94
CA ALA A 19 11.46 10.98 22.39
C ALA A 19 11.28 10.92 23.91
N ILE A 20 12.24 11.45 24.67
CA ILE A 20 12.16 11.54 26.14
C ILE A 20 10.97 12.43 26.55
N TRP A 21 10.80 13.61 25.92
CA TRP A 21 9.68 14.50 26.20
C TRP A 21 8.32 13.84 25.90
N HIS A 22 8.22 13.12 24.78
CA HIS A 22 7.03 12.36 24.42
C HIS A 22 6.73 11.28 25.47
N PHE A 23 7.74 10.51 25.87
CA PHE A 23 7.61 9.49 26.92
C PHE A 23 7.14 10.08 28.26
N VAL A 24 7.73 11.18 28.70
CA VAL A 24 7.32 11.88 29.93
C VAL A 24 5.87 12.38 29.83
N LYS A 25 5.50 12.96 28.69
CA LYS A 25 4.14 13.47 28.43
C LYS A 25 3.10 12.35 28.38
N THR A 26 3.42 11.19 27.80
CA THR A 26 2.49 10.04 27.75
C THR A 26 2.37 9.31 29.07
N THR A 27 3.44 9.29 29.86
CA THR A 27 3.47 8.61 31.18
C THR A 27 2.78 9.43 32.27
N PHE A 28 2.96 10.77 32.26
CA PHE A 28 2.45 11.68 33.32
C PHE A 28 1.27 12.55 32.89
N GLY A 29 1.07 12.74 31.58
CA GLY A 29 -0.09 13.43 31.01
C GLY A 29 -1.20 12.44 30.76
N GLY A 30 -2.29 12.49 31.54
CA GLY A 30 -3.42 11.57 31.42
C GLY A 30 -3.85 11.34 29.96
N ARG A 31 -4.13 10.09 29.63
CA ARG A 31 -4.52 9.52 28.34
C ARG A 31 -5.73 10.22 27.69
N ARG A 32 -5.54 11.41 27.16
CA ARG A 32 -6.41 11.99 26.13
C ARG A 32 -5.63 12.00 24.83
N GLY A 33 -5.48 10.82 24.23
CA GLY A 33 -4.87 10.66 22.92
C GLY A 33 -5.70 11.43 21.88
N SER A 34 -5.23 12.61 21.50
CA SER A 34 -5.76 13.29 20.33
C SER A 34 -5.33 12.52 19.09
N ILE A 35 -6.30 12.10 18.27
CA ILE A 35 -6.06 11.50 16.96
C ILE A 35 -5.43 12.54 15.99
N ALA A 36 -5.44 13.82 16.34
CA ALA A 36 -4.80 14.87 15.58
C ALA A 36 -3.26 14.76 15.69
N GLN A 37 -2.66 14.26 14.64
CA GLN A 37 -1.21 13.97 14.55
C GLN A 37 -0.38 15.14 14.01
N LYS A 38 -0.94 16.35 13.97
CA LYS A 38 -0.25 17.54 13.46
C LYS A 38 1.01 17.82 14.28
N GLY A 39 2.18 17.73 13.65
CA GLY A 39 3.48 17.98 14.27
C GLY A 39 4.06 16.81 15.08
N THR A 40 3.46 15.61 15.01
CA THR A 40 4.01 14.40 15.60
C THR A 40 4.96 13.71 14.61
N GLU A 41 6.15 13.34 15.07
CA GLU A 41 7.07 12.52 14.26
C GLU A 41 6.42 11.18 13.97
N THR A 42 6.51 10.70 12.72
CA THR A 42 5.82 9.48 12.25
C THR A 42 6.13 8.25 13.10
N SER A 43 7.37 8.16 13.63
CA SER A 43 7.81 7.06 14.52
C SER A 43 7.23 7.13 15.94
N LEU A 44 6.57 8.23 16.31
CA LEU A 44 5.96 8.45 17.63
C LEU A 44 4.42 8.39 17.58
N ILE A 45 3.85 7.98 16.46
CA ILE A 45 2.41 7.80 16.32
C ILE A 45 1.99 6.53 17.05
N GLU A 46 1.25 6.67 18.13
CA GLU A 46 0.74 5.55 18.93
C GLU A 46 -0.66 5.12 18.49
N GLN A 47 -1.43 6.01 17.88
CA GLN A 47 -2.82 5.76 17.51
C GLN A 47 -3.12 6.37 16.13
N PHE A 48 -3.87 5.66 15.33
CA PHE A 48 -4.37 6.13 14.04
C PHE A 48 -5.76 5.56 13.76
N LEU A 49 -6.49 6.20 12.86
CA LEU A 49 -7.77 5.67 12.39
C LEU A 49 -7.51 4.55 11.38
N TYR A 50 -8.25 3.48 11.54
CA TYR A 50 -8.24 2.36 10.60
C TYR A 50 -9.69 2.03 10.20
N PRO A 51 -10.00 1.88 8.90
CA PRO A 51 -11.35 1.54 8.47
C PRO A 51 -11.77 0.17 9.00
N LYS A 52 -13.02 0.06 9.41
CA LYS A 52 -13.59 -1.16 10.03
C LYS A 52 -13.35 -2.42 9.18
N LEU A 53 -13.54 -2.33 7.86
CA LEU A 53 -13.39 -3.42 6.90
C LEU A 53 -12.07 -3.34 6.10
N GLY A 54 -11.07 -2.65 6.65
CA GLY A 54 -9.78 -2.48 6.00
C GLY A 54 -9.70 -1.25 5.08
N PRO A 55 -8.52 -0.97 4.49
CA PRO A 55 -8.29 0.23 3.68
C PRO A 55 -9.21 0.35 2.46
N GLY A 56 -9.64 -0.79 1.88
CA GLY A 56 -10.58 -0.83 0.76
C GLY A 56 -11.89 -0.12 1.04
N GLN A 57 -12.41 -0.19 2.26
CA GLN A 57 -13.65 0.49 2.65
C GLN A 57 -13.61 2.00 2.41
N MET A 58 -12.46 2.64 2.62
CA MET A 58 -12.30 4.06 2.33
C MET A 58 -12.46 4.34 0.83
N TRP A 59 -11.84 3.51 0.00
CA TRP A 59 -11.92 3.66 -1.45
C TRP A 59 -13.31 3.36 -2.00
N ASP A 60 -14.03 2.39 -1.43
CA ASP A 60 -15.43 2.12 -1.77
C ASP A 60 -16.31 3.34 -1.47
N THR A 61 -16.09 3.99 -0.32
CA THR A 61 -16.81 5.22 0.05
C THR A 61 -16.48 6.37 -0.93
N VAL A 62 -15.21 6.58 -1.24
CA VAL A 62 -14.79 7.59 -2.21
C VAL A 62 -15.40 7.32 -3.59
N ALA A 63 -15.42 6.06 -4.02
CA ALA A 63 -16.02 5.67 -5.30
C ALA A 63 -17.54 5.93 -5.33
N ALA A 64 -18.24 5.67 -4.23
CA ALA A 64 -19.66 5.97 -4.11
C ALA A 64 -19.91 7.48 -4.23
N GLU A 65 -19.15 8.30 -3.49
CA GLU A 65 -19.29 9.78 -3.55
C GLU A 65 -18.97 10.33 -4.95
N ILE A 66 -17.98 9.79 -5.65
CA ILE A 66 -17.69 10.23 -7.03
C ILE A 66 -18.90 9.98 -7.93
N ARG A 67 -19.52 8.80 -7.84
CA ARG A 67 -20.70 8.46 -8.65
C ARG A 67 -21.92 9.33 -8.28
N GLU A 68 -22.14 9.56 -7.00
CA GLU A 68 -23.23 10.47 -6.52
C GLU A 68 -23.07 11.90 -7.04
N ARG A 69 -21.84 12.35 -7.25
CA ARG A 69 -21.55 13.68 -7.84
C ARG A 69 -21.52 13.68 -9.37
N GLY A 70 -21.93 12.59 -10.01
CA GLY A 70 -22.00 12.48 -11.46
C GLY A 70 -20.67 12.13 -12.14
N GLY A 71 -19.65 11.73 -11.38
CA GLY A 71 -18.40 11.21 -11.93
C GLY A 71 -18.54 9.76 -12.38
N GLU A 72 -17.75 9.36 -13.36
CA GLU A 72 -17.68 7.97 -13.83
C GLU A 72 -16.43 7.28 -13.28
N ILE A 73 -16.58 6.01 -12.94
CA ILE A 73 -15.47 5.11 -12.61
C ILE A 73 -15.59 3.89 -13.50
N LEU A 74 -14.64 3.75 -14.40
CA LEU A 74 -14.54 2.64 -15.33
C LEU A 74 -13.49 1.66 -14.80
N THR A 75 -13.92 0.47 -14.42
CA THR A 75 -13.06 -0.65 -14.07
C THR A 75 -12.76 -1.50 -15.30
N GLU A 76 -11.73 -2.34 -15.25
CA GLU A 76 -11.32 -3.22 -16.36
C GLU A 76 -10.94 -2.45 -17.64
N MET A 77 -10.56 -1.16 -17.46
CA MET A 77 -10.08 -0.29 -18.54
C MET A 77 -8.60 0.03 -18.29
N GLU A 78 -7.75 -0.36 -19.22
CA GLU A 78 -6.32 -0.08 -19.21
C GLU A 78 -6.02 1.13 -20.10
N ALA A 79 -5.45 2.19 -19.53
CA ALA A 79 -4.98 3.32 -20.33
C ALA A 79 -3.75 2.88 -21.13
N VAL A 80 -3.86 2.90 -22.48
CA VAL A 80 -2.82 2.40 -23.38
C VAL A 80 -2.11 3.50 -24.15
N LYS A 81 -2.77 4.68 -24.35
CA LYS A 81 -2.14 5.84 -24.99
C LYS A 81 -2.64 7.15 -24.42
N LEU A 82 -1.75 8.11 -24.35
CA LEU A 82 -2.03 9.50 -24.02
C LEU A 82 -1.64 10.37 -25.23
N HIS A 83 -2.62 10.96 -25.88
CA HIS A 83 -2.40 11.84 -27.04
C HIS A 83 -2.17 13.27 -26.58
N PHE A 84 -1.07 13.85 -27.04
CA PHE A 84 -0.70 15.24 -26.76
C PHE A 84 -0.89 16.10 -28.02
N ALA A 85 -1.50 17.26 -27.84
CA ALA A 85 -1.57 18.33 -28.82
C ALA A 85 -1.16 19.63 -28.15
N ASP A 86 -0.31 20.41 -28.80
CA ASP A 86 0.19 21.72 -28.31
C ASP A 86 0.74 21.65 -26.84
N GLY A 87 1.46 20.58 -26.53
CA GLY A 87 2.07 20.36 -25.21
C GLY A 87 1.10 20.03 -24.08
N LYS A 88 -0.15 19.69 -24.39
CA LYS A 88 -1.20 19.29 -23.46
C LYS A 88 -1.78 17.94 -23.80
N VAL A 89 -2.23 17.20 -22.81
CA VAL A 89 -3.03 15.99 -23.07
C VAL A 89 -4.36 16.41 -23.71
N ALA A 90 -4.69 15.81 -24.83
CA ALA A 90 -5.94 16.05 -25.54
C ALA A 90 -6.92 14.87 -25.42
N GLU A 91 -6.40 13.64 -25.39
CA GLU A 91 -7.20 12.43 -25.39
C GLU A 91 -6.45 11.27 -24.73
N ILE A 92 -7.19 10.37 -24.09
CA ILE A 92 -6.69 9.09 -23.57
C ILE A 92 -7.36 7.96 -24.34
N GLU A 93 -6.57 7.03 -24.87
CA GLU A 93 -7.09 5.73 -25.33
C GLU A 93 -7.00 4.73 -24.17
N ALA A 94 -8.12 4.06 -23.90
CA ALA A 94 -8.17 2.96 -22.95
C ALA A 94 -8.73 1.70 -23.61
N ARG A 95 -8.13 0.58 -23.27
CA ARG A 95 -8.52 -0.75 -23.74
C ARG A 95 -9.35 -1.46 -22.68
N ASP A 96 -10.52 -1.96 -23.04
CA ASP A 96 -11.25 -2.92 -22.21
C ASP A 96 -10.46 -4.23 -22.16
N VAL A 97 -10.03 -4.65 -20.98
CA VAL A 97 -9.16 -5.82 -20.80
C VAL A 97 -9.86 -7.15 -21.08
N ARG A 98 -11.20 -7.16 -21.10
CA ARG A 98 -12.00 -8.37 -21.38
C ARG A 98 -12.28 -8.54 -22.88
N THR A 99 -12.58 -7.42 -23.54
CA THR A 99 -13.01 -7.44 -24.95
C THR A 99 -11.91 -7.06 -25.92
N GLY A 100 -10.89 -6.34 -25.47
CA GLY A 100 -9.85 -5.73 -26.29
C GLY A 100 -10.30 -4.46 -27.02
N GLU A 101 -11.55 -4.01 -26.83
CA GLU A 101 -12.08 -2.81 -27.45
C GLU A 101 -11.34 -1.55 -26.97
N ILE A 102 -11.01 -0.65 -27.91
CA ILE A 102 -10.39 0.64 -27.61
C ILE A 102 -11.48 1.71 -27.51
N ARG A 103 -11.47 2.43 -26.40
CA ARG A 103 -12.33 3.61 -26.19
C ARG A 103 -11.45 4.86 -26.04
N ARG A 104 -11.96 5.99 -26.52
CA ARG A 104 -11.29 7.28 -26.49
C ARG A 104 -12.01 8.27 -25.59
N PHE A 105 -11.24 8.94 -24.74
CA PHE A 105 -11.75 9.89 -23.75
C PHE A 105 -11.06 11.23 -23.95
N PRO A 106 -11.78 12.28 -24.41
CA PRO A 106 -11.24 13.63 -24.44
C PRO A 106 -10.84 14.06 -23.03
N ALA A 107 -9.67 14.67 -22.88
CA ALA A 107 -9.14 15.08 -21.60
C ALA A 107 -8.44 16.43 -21.70
N SER A 108 -8.70 17.31 -20.74
CA SER A 108 -8.00 18.59 -20.61
C SER A 108 -7.05 18.64 -19.41
N ILE A 109 -7.31 17.82 -18.40
CA ILE A 109 -6.48 17.66 -17.21
C ILE A 109 -6.44 16.17 -16.90
N VAL A 110 -5.24 15.63 -16.65
CA VAL A 110 -5.04 14.23 -16.33
C VAL A 110 -4.18 14.09 -15.06
N PHE A 111 -4.64 13.29 -14.12
CA PHE A 111 -3.86 12.82 -12.98
C PHE A 111 -3.51 11.37 -13.21
N SER A 112 -2.24 11.08 -13.45
CA SER A 112 -1.77 9.71 -13.64
C SER A 112 -1.20 9.15 -12.35
N THR A 113 -1.62 7.93 -11.99
CA THR A 113 -1.03 7.12 -10.92
C THR A 113 -0.35 5.87 -11.48
N MET A 114 -0.19 5.80 -12.80
CA MET A 114 0.53 4.71 -13.48
C MET A 114 2.01 4.71 -13.10
N PRO A 115 2.71 3.57 -13.14
CA PRO A 115 4.16 3.54 -13.12
C PRO A 115 4.75 4.46 -14.20
N ILE A 116 5.79 5.22 -13.87
CA ILE A 116 6.36 6.23 -14.80
C ILE A 116 6.82 5.60 -16.10
N ARG A 117 7.37 4.37 -16.07
CA ARG A 117 7.76 3.62 -17.26
C ARG A 117 6.60 3.43 -18.22
N GLU A 118 5.45 3.02 -17.71
CA GLU A 118 4.23 2.79 -18.50
C GLU A 118 3.65 4.11 -18.99
N LEU A 119 3.61 5.13 -18.13
CA LEU A 119 3.12 6.46 -18.51
C LEU A 119 3.92 7.03 -19.67
N VAL A 120 5.25 7.02 -19.59
CA VAL A 120 6.14 7.56 -20.64
C VAL A 120 6.01 6.72 -21.91
N GLY A 121 5.90 5.38 -21.78
CA GLY A 121 5.69 4.47 -22.90
C GLY A 121 4.36 4.68 -23.65
N ALA A 122 3.35 5.18 -22.94
CA ALA A 122 2.01 5.45 -23.50
C ALA A 122 1.87 6.83 -24.17
N MET A 123 2.86 7.72 -24.06
CA MET A 123 2.77 9.08 -24.64
C MET A 123 2.88 9.07 -26.16
N GLU A 124 1.99 9.84 -26.81
CA GLU A 124 1.95 10.06 -28.25
C GLU A 124 1.80 11.56 -28.55
N PRO A 125 2.75 12.24 -29.23
CA PRO A 125 3.99 11.66 -29.78
C PRO A 125 4.94 11.16 -28.68
N ARG A 126 5.77 10.17 -29.06
CA ARG A 126 6.75 9.59 -28.15
C ARG A 126 7.73 10.67 -27.65
N PRO A 127 8.03 10.70 -26.35
CA PRO A 127 9.02 11.63 -25.79
C PRO A 127 10.44 11.41 -26.38
N PRO A 128 11.36 12.37 -26.21
CA PRO A 128 12.77 12.20 -26.60
C PRO A 128 13.36 10.90 -26.05
N ALA A 129 14.28 10.30 -26.82
CA ALA A 129 14.87 8.99 -26.47
C ALA A 129 15.50 8.99 -25.05
N GLU A 130 16.16 10.06 -24.66
CA GLU A 130 16.73 10.20 -23.31
C GLU A 130 15.69 10.04 -22.18
N ILE A 131 14.51 10.62 -22.37
CA ILE A 131 13.41 10.50 -21.39
C ILE A 131 12.87 9.05 -21.35
N CYS A 132 12.76 8.42 -22.50
CA CYS A 132 12.34 7.01 -22.59
C CYS A 132 13.36 6.10 -21.91
N GLU A 133 14.65 6.28 -22.14
CA GLU A 133 15.73 5.51 -21.53
C GLU A 133 15.75 5.66 -20.00
N ILE A 134 15.58 6.88 -19.48
CA ILE A 134 15.48 7.13 -18.05
C ILE A 134 14.26 6.41 -17.46
N ALA A 135 13.09 6.48 -18.10
CA ALA A 135 11.87 5.84 -17.62
C ALA A 135 11.97 4.32 -17.65
N GLU A 136 12.53 3.74 -18.71
CA GLU A 136 12.78 2.31 -18.84
C GLU A 136 13.82 1.79 -17.83
N GLY A 137 14.79 2.63 -17.45
CA GLY A 137 15.81 2.33 -16.44
C GLY A 137 15.30 2.33 -14.99
N LEU A 138 14.06 2.75 -14.73
CA LEU A 138 13.47 2.71 -13.40
C LEU A 138 13.23 1.26 -12.97
N VAL A 139 13.83 0.87 -11.85
CA VAL A 139 13.67 -0.47 -11.28
C VAL A 139 12.56 -0.46 -10.26
N TYR A 140 11.58 -1.33 -10.45
CA TYR A 140 10.50 -1.59 -9.51
C TYR A 140 10.76 -2.89 -8.75
N ARG A 141 10.25 -2.97 -7.55
CA ARG A 141 10.26 -4.18 -6.76
C ARG A 141 8.83 -4.62 -6.53
N ASP A 142 8.57 -5.86 -6.84
CA ASP A 142 7.28 -6.51 -6.68
C ASP A 142 7.21 -7.27 -5.36
N PHE A 143 6.02 -7.67 -4.99
CA PHE A 143 5.81 -8.63 -3.92
C PHE A 143 4.54 -9.43 -4.17
N VAL A 144 4.55 -10.67 -3.70
CA VAL A 144 3.41 -11.57 -3.69
C VAL A 144 2.89 -11.66 -2.26
N THR A 145 1.58 -11.48 -2.09
CA THR A 145 0.93 -11.67 -0.80
C THR A 145 0.09 -12.95 -0.82
N VAL A 146 0.37 -13.86 0.11
CA VAL A 146 -0.43 -15.07 0.31
C VAL A 146 -1.28 -14.89 1.56
N GLY A 147 -2.61 -14.83 1.38
CA GLY A 147 -3.56 -14.78 2.47
C GLY A 147 -3.92 -16.18 2.98
N LEU A 148 -3.81 -16.41 4.28
CA LEU A 148 -4.18 -17.68 4.92
C LEU A 148 -5.21 -17.44 6.02
N LEU A 149 -6.37 -18.09 5.91
CA LEU A 149 -7.37 -18.14 6.96
C LEU A 149 -7.17 -19.41 7.81
N LEU A 150 -6.82 -19.22 9.06
CA LEU A 150 -6.45 -20.29 9.98
C LEU A 150 -7.47 -20.43 11.12
N ARG A 151 -7.57 -21.64 11.68
CA ARG A 151 -8.39 -21.89 12.89
C ARG A 151 -7.76 -21.34 14.16
N GLY A 152 -6.51 -20.90 14.13
CA GLY A 152 -5.74 -20.32 15.22
C GLY A 152 -4.24 -20.45 14.99
N LEU A 153 -3.46 -19.75 15.79
CA LEU A 153 -2.01 -19.87 15.82
C LEU A 153 -1.59 -20.84 16.93
N LYS A 154 -0.49 -21.57 16.73
CA LYS A 154 0.08 -22.41 17.78
C LYS A 154 0.77 -21.57 18.88
N ILE A 155 1.25 -20.40 18.51
CA ILE A 155 1.89 -19.44 19.43
C ILE A 155 0.80 -18.53 19.96
N THR A 156 0.60 -18.53 21.26
CA THR A 156 -0.35 -17.65 21.96
C THR A 156 0.35 -17.02 23.16
N GLU A 157 -0.04 -15.80 23.53
CA GLU A 157 0.39 -15.23 24.80
C GLU A 157 -0.32 -15.96 25.95
N GLU A 158 0.45 -16.58 26.87
CA GLU A 158 -0.06 -17.49 27.91
C GLU A 158 -1.08 -16.89 28.88
N LYS A 159 -1.22 -15.56 28.92
CA LYS A 159 -2.02 -14.84 29.94
C LYS A 159 -3.48 -14.63 29.54
N GLU A 160 -3.88 -14.87 28.30
CA GLU A 160 -5.28 -14.70 27.85
C GLU A 160 -5.76 -15.90 27.02
N PRO A 161 -6.52 -16.83 27.62
CA PRO A 161 -7.02 -18.04 26.92
C PRO A 161 -7.94 -17.76 25.72
N ARG A 162 -8.45 -16.52 25.59
CA ARG A 162 -9.29 -16.08 24.48
C ARG A 162 -8.52 -15.46 23.32
N ALA A 163 -7.30 -14.99 23.56
CA ALA A 163 -6.46 -14.39 22.53
C ALA A 163 -5.58 -15.46 21.89
N LYS A 164 -6.10 -16.17 20.93
CA LYS A 164 -5.32 -17.05 20.03
C LYS A 164 -4.39 -16.24 19.10
N LEU A 165 -4.15 -14.99 19.44
CA LEU A 165 -3.42 -14.02 18.62
C LEU A 165 -2.24 -13.47 19.41
N ILE A 166 -1.10 -13.34 18.75
CA ILE A 166 -0.01 -12.47 19.20
C ILE A 166 -0.42 -11.02 18.93
N LYS A 167 0.10 -10.06 19.72
CA LYS A 167 -0.35 -8.65 19.66
C LYS A 167 0.24 -7.85 18.51
N ASP A 168 1.25 -8.39 17.84
CA ASP A 168 1.91 -7.70 16.75
C ASP A 168 1.03 -7.68 15.50
N ASN A 169 0.93 -6.50 14.87
CA ASN A 169 0.24 -6.34 13.58
C ASN A 169 1.12 -6.79 12.43
N TRP A 170 2.42 -6.46 12.51
CA TRP A 170 3.46 -6.78 11.53
C TRP A 170 4.66 -7.43 12.20
N ILE A 171 5.16 -8.46 11.56
CA ILE A 171 6.38 -9.17 11.96
C ILE A 171 7.29 -9.20 10.76
N TYR A 172 8.49 -8.63 10.88
CA TYR A 172 9.55 -8.76 9.89
C TYR A 172 10.35 -10.01 10.15
N ILE A 173 10.54 -10.82 9.12
CA ILE A 173 11.32 -12.04 9.17
C ILE A 173 12.67 -11.75 8.52
N GLN A 174 13.74 -11.91 9.28
CA GLN A 174 15.11 -11.54 8.88
C GLN A 174 16.03 -12.75 8.73
N GLU A 175 15.51 -13.95 8.92
CA GLU A 175 16.24 -15.19 8.74
C GLU A 175 16.61 -15.38 7.26
N PRO A 176 17.90 -15.59 6.94
CA PRO A 176 18.36 -15.61 5.55
C PRO A 176 17.89 -16.81 4.72
N ASP A 177 17.43 -17.87 5.38
CA ASP A 177 16.89 -19.09 4.78
C ASP A 177 15.36 -19.07 4.62
N VAL A 178 14.69 -17.99 5.05
CA VAL A 178 13.24 -17.81 4.94
C VAL A 178 12.91 -16.79 3.87
N HIS A 179 12.11 -17.18 2.89
CA HIS A 179 11.71 -16.29 1.79
C HIS A 179 10.61 -15.29 2.16
N VAL A 180 9.82 -15.58 3.19
CA VAL A 180 8.82 -14.63 3.70
C VAL A 180 9.52 -13.44 4.35
N GLY A 181 9.35 -12.26 3.82
CA GLY A 181 9.99 -11.05 4.37
C GLY A 181 9.15 -10.36 5.44
N ARG A 182 7.81 -10.54 5.38
CA ARG A 182 6.89 -9.92 6.33
C ARG A 182 5.62 -10.76 6.51
N LEU A 183 5.14 -10.83 7.75
CA LEU A 183 3.86 -11.41 8.11
C LEU A 183 2.96 -10.35 8.71
N GLN A 184 1.70 -10.35 8.33
CA GLN A 184 0.66 -9.49 8.91
C GLN A 184 -0.41 -10.34 9.58
N ILE A 185 -0.99 -9.83 10.69
CA ILE A 185 -2.15 -10.41 11.36
C ILE A 185 -3.28 -9.41 11.22
N PHE A 186 -4.19 -9.68 10.27
CA PHE A 186 -5.24 -8.74 9.91
C PHE A 186 -6.27 -8.52 11.03
N ASN A 187 -6.52 -9.51 11.87
CA ASN A 187 -7.40 -9.38 13.03
C ASN A 187 -6.98 -8.24 13.98
N ASN A 188 -5.67 -7.99 14.09
CA ASN A 188 -5.13 -6.95 14.98
C ASN A 188 -5.31 -5.53 14.42
N TRP A 189 -5.46 -5.40 13.09
CA TRP A 189 -5.81 -4.13 12.46
C TRP A 189 -7.28 -3.79 12.71
N SER A 190 -8.17 -4.77 12.55
CA SER A 190 -9.58 -4.65 12.87
C SER A 190 -10.18 -6.04 13.12
N PRO A 191 -10.93 -6.23 14.21
CA PRO A 191 -11.60 -7.51 14.48
C PRO A 191 -12.68 -7.85 13.44
N PHE A 192 -13.07 -6.89 12.60
CA PHE A 192 -14.07 -7.09 11.53
C PHE A 192 -13.46 -7.57 10.21
N MET A 193 -12.14 -7.76 10.16
CA MET A 193 -11.46 -8.29 8.97
C MET A 193 -11.71 -9.80 8.77
N VAL A 194 -12.28 -10.48 9.75
CA VAL A 194 -12.71 -11.88 9.67
C VAL A 194 -14.21 -12.00 9.94
N ALA A 195 -14.89 -12.88 9.21
CA ALA A 195 -16.31 -13.14 9.42
C ALA A 195 -16.57 -13.97 10.69
N ASP A 196 -15.68 -14.94 10.98
CA ASP A 196 -15.70 -15.74 12.19
C ASP A 196 -14.60 -15.27 13.15
N PRO A 197 -14.96 -14.69 14.31
CA PRO A 197 -13.98 -14.25 15.32
C PRO A 197 -13.10 -15.37 15.87
N GLY A 198 -13.49 -16.64 15.66
CA GLY A 198 -12.68 -17.81 16.04
C GLY A 198 -11.54 -18.12 15.08
N THR A 199 -11.43 -17.38 13.95
CA THR A 199 -10.40 -17.59 12.94
C THR A 199 -9.34 -16.51 12.98
N VAL A 200 -8.17 -16.81 12.43
CA VAL A 200 -7.04 -15.89 12.28
C VAL A 200 -6.73 -15.73 10.81
N TRP A 201 -6.71 -14.49 10.33
CA TRP A 201 -6.33 -14.18 8.97
C TRP A 201 -4.93 -13.55 8.97
N ILE A 202 -4.01 -14.21 8.31
CA ILE A 202 -2.63 -13.74 8.16
C ILE A 202 -2.29 -13.49 6.69
N GLY A 203 -1.43 -12.52 6.45
CA GLY A 203 -0.83 -12.24 5.15
C GLY A 203 0.67 -12.49 5.20
N LEU A 204 1.15 -13.33 4.29
CA LEU A 204 2.58 -13.60 4.09
C LEU A 204 3.05 -12.82 2.88
N GLU A 205 4.05 -11.95 3.04
CA GLU A 205 4.58 -11.11 1.98
C GLU A 205 5.96 -11.61 1.55
N TYR A 206 6.07 -11.92 0.27
CA TYR A 206 7.28 -12.36 -0.40
C TYR A 206 7.76 -11.24 -1.32
N PHE A 207 8.93 -10.69 -1.05
CA PHE A 207 9.53 -9.69 -1.92
C PHE A 207 10.24 -10.38 -3.07
N CYS A 208 9.88 -10.01 -4.30
CA CYS A 208 10.37 -10.61 -5.53
C CYS A 208 10.59 -9.56 -6.61
N ASN A 209 11.04 -9.98 -7.77
CA ASN A 209 11.03 -9.18 -8.99
C ASN A 209 10.28 -9.97 -10.06
N GLU A 210 9.70 -9.26 -11.01
CA GLU A 210 9.05 -9.87 -12.17
C GLU A 210 9.99 -10.87 -12.85
N GLY A 211 9.49 -12.08 -13.08
CA GLY A 211 10.23 -13.15 -13.75
C GLY A 211 11.16 -13.98 -12.88
N ASP A 212 11.30 -13.69 -11.57
CA ASP A 212 12.08 -14.55 -10.68
C ASP A 212 11.34 -15.85 -10.31
N ALA A 213 12.02 -16.74 -9.56
CA ALA A 213 11.47 -18.04 -9.21
C ALA A 213 10.24 -17.98 -8.28
N LEU A 214 10.07 -16.90 -7.52
CA LEU A 214 8.89 -16.70 -6.68
C LEU A 214 7.74 -16.17 -7.52
N TRP A 215 8.00 -15.21 -8.41
CA TRP A 215 7.02 -14.63 -9.33
C TRP A 215 6.39 -15.70 -10.24
N THR A 216 7.21 -16.59 -10.78
CA THR A 216 6.73 -17.64 -11.70
C THR A 216 5.97 -18.78 -11.02
N LYS A 217 6.00 -18.87 -9.68
CA LYS A 217 5.26 -19.87 -8.90
C LYS A 217 3.94 -19.35 -8.32
N ALA A 218 3.74 -18.04 -8.36
CA ALA A 218 2.52 -17.40 -7.90
C ALA A 218 1.46 -17.42 -8.99
#